data_586fd9acd505d52ca3fb745f8ff45bb9
#
_entry.id   586fd9acd505d52ca3fb745f8ff45bb9
#
_cell.length_a   1.000
_cell.length_b   1.000
_cell.length_c   1.000
_cell.angle_alpha   90.00
_cell.angle_beta   90.00
_cell.angle_gamma   90.00
#
_symmetry.space_group_name_H-M   'P 1'
#
loop_
_entity.id
_entity.type
_entity.pdbx_description
1 polymer ?
#
loop_
_entity_poly.entity_id
_entity_poly.type
_entity_poly.pdbx_seq_one_letter_code
_entity_poly.pdbx_strand_id
1 'polypeptide(L)'
;NFGAIFLALVNGKPIQLTLRKYLNYFLEFREETIRKRTNYFLKIASEKLEILEGFSIATKNIKYIIEVIQKSENTTEAKSILMPKLNLNIKQADAVLSMPLKKLTNLERKQIEIDMKELSEKKKYLSNLLDNRKLLLETLIEELKHLKKKFNVKRKTKILKDVNQEEEIDTINNQILEDLINKQTKISIDNRFYFKKIIFSNYKKLLEHENKFIDNKNVQKFICKIYKSLKIIGITSTGKILQINWKSNINTDYKLDKKVLGNIDPLQIINFHDLDSNLKNYLCILSSDGRFKKVLFDEDMIKSTRIFSIAKLKNSTNIIDSFIYSERQQLIILTSIGRLFKFDLSNKYLNPSTKQSLGLLLVNLLPTETIVSCCKSKDKDILYLVSKKGKFFKLKVDEIYDSYNSKLGYLNERIQLKNDHFIKVLSNNQYIDIETNKNKSARLNLNKLTTNSGKNVLKLEFLNLEKDEYLENCSRLENYIN
;
A
#
# COMPACT_ATOMS: atom_id res chain seq x y z
N ASN A 1 -19.91 1.38 -25.87
CA ASN A 1 -20.58 2.29 -24.93
C ASN A 1 -19.77 2.30 -23.61
N PHE A 2 -19.37 3.50 -23.18
CA PHE A 2 -18.66 3.68 -21.90
C PHE A 2 -19.68 4.14 -20.84
N GLY A 3 -19.89 3.33 -19.82
CA GLY A 3 -20.71 3.68 -18.67
C GLY A 3 -19.84 4.32 -17.58
N ALA A 4 -20.15 5.56 -17.18
CA ALA A 4 -19.48 6.23 -16.06
C ALA A 4 -20.49 6.53 -14.97
N ILE A 5 -20.18 6.10 -13.76
CA ILE A 5 -20.96 6.43 -12.56
C ILE A 5 -20.13 7.44 -11.75
N PHE A 6 -20.64 8.66 -11.65
CA PHE A 6 -20.03 9.69 -10.82
C PHE A 6 -20.68 9.69 -9.45
N LEU A 7 -20.03 9.16 -8.45
CA LEU A 7 -20.44 9.20 -7.06
C LEU A 7 -19.57 10.21 -6.31
N ALA A 8 -20.17 11.16 -5.64
CA ALA A 8 -19.45 12.15 -4.83
C ALA A 8 -20.19 12.41 -3.51
N LEU A 9 -19.41 12.85 -2.52
CA LEU A 9 -19.95 13.34 -1.25
C LEU A 9 -20.29 14.83 -1.40
N VAL A 10 -21.58 15.15 -1.36
CA VAL A 10 -22.07 16.52 -1.35
C VAL A 10 -22.71 16.79 0.00
N ASN A 11 -22.19 17.75 0.76
CA ASN A 11 -22.62 18.05 2.12
C ASN A 11 -22.67 16.81 3.05
N GLY A 12 -21.65 15.93 2.92
CA GLY A 12 -21.55 14.72 3.71
C GLY A 12 -22.45 13.55 3.29
N LYS A 13 -23.25 13.70 2.23
CA LYS A 13 -24.12 12.64 1.70
C LYS A 13 -23.60 12.12 0.36
N PRO A 14 -23.55 10.79 0.15
CA PRO A 14 -23.17 10.21 -1.12
C PRO A 14 -24.30 10.42 -2.14
N ILE A 15 -23.99 11.07 -3.26
CA ILE A 15 -24.96 11.36 -4.33
C ILE A 15 -24.37 10.92 -5.67
N GLN A 16 -25.18 10.23 -6.46
CA GLN A 16 -24.85 9.94 -7.85
C GLN A 16 -25.14 11.17 -8.71
N LEU A 17 -24.13 11.61 -9.44
CA LEU A 17 -24.16 12.85 -10.20
C LEU A 17 -24.07 12.59 -11.70
N THR A 18 -24.63 13.50 -12.49
CA THR A 18 -24.27 13.64 -13.90
C THR A 18 -22.94 14.40 -14.02
N LEU A 19 -22.21 14.24 -15.13
CA LEU A 19 -20.95 14.95 -15.38
C LEU A 19 -21.10 16.47 -15.19
N ARG A 20 -22.21 17.07 -15.71
CA ARG A 20 -22.50 18.50 -15.56
C ARG A 20 -22.66 18.92 -14.09
N LYS A 21 -23.41 18.15 -13.30
CA LYS A 21 -23.60 18.42 -11.87
C LYS A 21 -22.27 18.26 -11.12
N TYR A 22 -21.48 17.23 -11.45
CA TYR A 22 -20.15 17.02 -10.85
C TYR A 22 -19.24 18.23 -11.08
N LEU A 23 -19.18 18.74 -12.32
CA LEU A 23 -18.37 19.92 -12.63
C LEU A 23 -18.89 21.17 -11.91
N ASN A 24 -20.21 21.36 -11.79
CA ASN A 24 -20.79 22.49 -11.06
C ASN A 24 -20.39 22.44 -9.58
N TYR A 25 -20.56 21.31 -8.90
CA TYR A 25 -20.14 21.17 -7.50
C TYR A 25 -18.62 21.36 -7.33
N PHE A 26 -17.83 20.91 -8.28
CA PHE A 26 -16.38 21.19 -8.27
C PHE A 26 -16.10 22.69 -8.36
N LEU A 27 -16.76 23.42 -9.23
CA LEU A 27 -16.59 24.86 -9.38
C LEU A 27 -17.04 25.62 -8.12
N GLU A 28 -18.19 25.26 -7.56
CA GLU A 28 -18.69 25.82 -6.29
C GLU A 28 -17.70 25.61 -5.15
N PHE A 29 -17.20 24.39 -4.99
CA PHE A 29 -16.18 24.06 -4.00
C PHE A 29 -14.89 24.87 -4.20
N ARG A 30 -14.45 25.03 -5.44
CA ARG A 30 -13.24 25.82 -5.74
C ARG A 30 -13.45 27.30 -5.47
N GLU A 31 -14.60 27.86 -5.83
CA GLU A 31 -14.98 29.23 -5.53
C GLU A 31 -14.97 29.48 -4.02
N GLU A 32 -15.61 28.59 -3.24
CA GLU A 32 -15.63 28.69 -1.77
C GLU A 32 -14.21 28.57 -1.17
N THR A 33 -13.39 27.69 -1.70
CA THR A 33 -12.00 27.51 -1.25
C THR A 33 -11.17 28.77 -1.49
N ILE A 34 -11.31 29.40 -2.67
CA ILE A 34 -10.61 30.65 -2.97
C ILE A 34 -11.10 31.76 -2.04
N ARG A 35 -12.42 31.87 -1.81
CA ARG A 35 -13.00 32.85 -0.87
C ARG A 35 -12.44 32.67 0.55
N LYS A 36 -12.42 31.45 1.09
CA LYS A 36 -11.88 31.16 2.42
C LYS A 36 -10.39 31.50 2.50
N ARG A 37 -9.61 31.12 1.49
CA ARG A 37 -8.18 31.45 1.40
C ARG A 37 -7.95 32.95 1.33
N THR A 38 -8.71 33.66 0.51
CA THR A 38 -8.61 35.10 0.35
C THR A 38 -8.96 35.84 1.65
N ASN A 39 -10.04 35.43 2.33
CA ASN A 39 -10.41 35.96 3.64
C ASN A 39 -9.31 35.77 4.68
N TYR A 40 -8.68 34.60 4.70
CA TYR A 40 -7.57 34.31 5.58
C TYR A 40 -6.37 35.26 5.33
N PHE A 41 -5.99 35.43 4.06
CA PHE A 41 -4.90 36.35 3.72
C PHE A 41 -5.26 37.80 3.94
N LEU A 42 -6.51 38.21 3.73
CA LEU A 42 -7.00 39.54 4.02
C LEU A 42 -6.90 39.84 5.51
N LYS A 43 -7.29 38.89 6.37
CA LYS A 43 -7.16 39.02 7.82
C LYS A 43 -5.69 39.20 8.22
N ILE A 44 -4.78 38.34 7.74
CA ILE A 44 -3.34 38.47 8.03
C ILE A 44 -2.76 39.81 7.54
N ALA A 45 -3.11 40.23 6.32
CA ALA A 45 -2.65 41.50 5.77
C ALA A 45 -3.17 42.68 6.56
N SER A 46 -4.43 42.65 7.02
CA SER A 46 -5.04 43.68 7.83
C SER A 46 -4.38 43.79 9.23
N GLU A 47 -4.14 42.65 9.88
CA GLU A 47 -3.48 42.61 11.19
C GLU A 47 -2.03 43.11 11.10
N LYS A 48 -1.30 42.76 10.04
CA LYS A 48 0.08 43.29 9.83
C LYS A 48 0.08 44.76 9.52
N LEU A 49 -0.86 45.25 8.68
CA LEU A 49 -0.99 46.67 8.36
C LEU A 49 -1.29 47.49 9.61
N GLU A 50 -2.21 47.05 10.47
CA GLU A 50 -2.57 47.62 11.75
C GLU A 50 -1.32 47.84 12.65
N ILE A 51 -0.46 46.84 12.72
CA ILE A 51 0.80 46.92 13.49
C ILE A 51 1.77 47.93 12.86
N LEU A 52 1.93 47.92 11.53
CA LEU A 52 2.82 48.84 10.82
C LEU A 52 2.33 50.28 10.91
N GLU A 53 1.02 50.53 10.91
CA GLU A 53 0.43 51.83 11.17
C GLU A 53 0.82 52.32 12.57
N GLY A 54 0.75 51.46 13.60
CA GLY A 54 1.24 51.75 14.93
C GLY A 54 2.74 52.13 14.95
N PHE A 55 3.58 51.38 14.22
CA PHE A 55 4.99 51.70 14.09
C PHE A 55 5.24 53.02 13.37
N SER A 56 4.47 53.33 12.34
CA SER A 56 4.56 54.63 11.64
C SER A 56 4.23 55.81 12.58
N ILE A 57 3.17 55.66 13.40
CA ILE A 57 2.82 56.68 14.42
C ILE A 57 3.92 56.80 15.47
N ALA A 58 4.47 55.68 15.91
CA ALA A 58 5.55 55.62 16.90
C ALA A 58 6.83 56.31 16.40
N THR A 59 7.22 56.03 15.15
CA THR A 59 8.45 56.65 14.58
C THR A 59 8.34 58.17 14.38
N LYS A 60 7.13 58.68 14.18
CA LYS A 60 6.88 60.13 14.12
C LYS A 60 6.93 60.80 15.50
N ASN A 61 6.56 60.07 16.54
CA ASN A 61 6.42 60.60 17.92
C ASN A 61 7.45 59.99 18.89
N ILE A 62 8.62 59.67 18.40
CA ILE A 62 9.61 58.83 19.10
C ILE A 62 10.06 59.48 20.44
N LYS A 63 10.30 60.79 20.46
CA LYS A 63 10.72 61.50 21.67
C LYS A 63 9.67 61.32 22.78
N TYR A 64 8.42 61.53 22.42
CA TYR A 64 7.32 61.44 23.38
C TYR A 64 7.16 59.99 23.92
N ILE A 65 7.28 59.02 23.08
CA ILE A 65 7.17 57.62 23.48
C ILE A 65 8.30 57.25 24.46
N ILE A 66 9.54 57.67 24.19
CA ILE A 66 10.67 57.43 25.08
C ILE A 66 10.47 58.12 26.45
N GLU A 67 9.98 59.35 26.46
CA GLU A 67 9.67 60.07 27.71
C GLU A 67 8.58 59.32 28.51
N VAL A 68 7.53 58.85 27.87
CA VAL A 68 6.48 58.13 28.56
C VAL A 68 7.01 56.81 29.12
N ILE A 69 7.79 56.04 28.34
CA ILE A 69 8.38 54.78 28.82
C ILE A 69 9.30 55.01 30.02
N GLN A 70 10.10 56.09 30.01
CA GLN A 70 11.03 56.44 31.12
C GLN A 70 10.32 56.87 32.37
N LYS A 71 9.12 57.45 32.24
CA LYS A 71 8.35 58.02 33.40
C LYS A 71 7.36 56.99 33.96
N SER A 72 7.03 55.91 33.23
CA SER A 72 6.08 54.88 33.65
C SER A 72 6.77 53.82 34.48
N GLU A 73 6.11 53.35 35.54
CA GLU A 73 6.63 52.31 36.44
C GLU A 73 6.52 50.91 35.78
N ASN A 74 5.56 50.73 34.88
CA ASN A 74 5.33 49.46 34.21
C ASN A 74 4.75 49.63 32.78
N THR A 75 4.78 48.55 32.00
CA THR A 75 4.30 48.52 30.61
C THR A 75 2.79 48.78 30.48
N THR A 76 2.01 48.45 31.49
CA THR A 76 0.55 48.68 31.53
C THR A 76 0.23 50.15 31.67
N GLU A 77 0.98 50.88 32.50
CA GLU A 77 0.86 52.33 32.68
C GLU A 77 1.29 53.06 31.40
N ALA A 78 2.46 52.72 30.86
CA ALA A 78 2.91 53.27 29.57
C ALA A 78 1.87 53.11 28.46
N LYS A 79 1.24 51.93 28.39
CA LYS A 79 0.17 51.61 27.43
C LYS A 79 -1.06 52.49 27.63
N SER A 80 -1.53 52.64 28.88
CA SER A 80 -2.70 53.48 29.20
C SER A 80 -2.51 54.95 28.84
N ILE A 81 -1.28 55.49 28.88
CA ILE A 81 -0.93 56.85 28.51
C ILE A 81 -0.79 57.01 26.98
N LEU A 82 -0.14 56.02 26.31
CA LEU A 82 0.13 56.09 24.87
C LEU A 82 -1.14 55.93 24.03
N MET A 83 -2.06 55.05 24.42
CA MET A 83 -3.28 54.76 23.67
C MET A 83 -4.15 56.01 23.39
N PRO A 84 -4.58 56.81 24.39
CA PRO A 84 -5.44 57.97 24.13
C PRO A 84 -4.67 59.13 23.47
N LYS A 85 -3.37 59.27 23.78
CA LYS A 85 -2.57 60.42 23.28
C LYS A 85 -2.16 60.27 21.82
N LEU A 86 -1.87 59.06 21.38
CA LEU A 86 -1.45 58.75 20.01
C LEU A 86 -2.56 58.06 19.18
N ASN A 87 -3.73 57.94 19.78
CA ASN A 87 -4.89 57.26 19.18
C ASN A 87 -4.55 55.83 18.70
N LEU A 88 -3.83 55.07 19.56
CA LEU A 88 -3.42 53.70 19.29
C LEU A 88 -4.44 52.72 19.90
N ASN A 89 -4.71 51.65 19.19
CA ASN A 89 -5.44 50.54 19.80
C ASN A 89 -4.51 49.63 20.64
N ILE A 90 -5.10 48.66 21.35
CA ILE A 90 -4.40 47.78 22.26
C ILE A 90 -3.25 47.03 21.57
N LYS A 91 -3.50 46.46 20.40
CA LYS A 91 -2.52 45.68 19.62
C LYS A 91 -1.37 46.57 19.12
N GLN A 92 -1.70 47.76 18.64
CA GLN A 92 -0.71 48.74 18.20
C GLN A 92 0.18 49.23 19.37
N ALA A 93 -0.41 49.52 20.52
CA ALA A 93 0.35 49.93 21.70
C ALA A 93 1.29 48.82 22.20
N ASP A 94 0.83 47.57 22.24
CA ASP A 94 1.68 46.43 22.59
C ASP A 94 2.83 46.23 21.59
N ALA A 95 2.54 46.34 20.30
CA ALA A 95 3.56 46.24 19.26
C ALA A 95 4.60 47.38 19.36
N VAL A 96 4.15 48.59 19.63
CA VAL A 96 5.04 49.77 19.82
C VAL A 96 5.93 49.61 21.04
N LEU A 97 5.40 49.19 22.18
CA LEU A 97 6.19 48.97 23.39
C LEU A 97 7.19 47.82 23.26
N SER A 98 6.88 46.82 22.43
CA SER A 98 7.79 45.71 22.13
C SER A 98 8.73 45.96 20.95
N MET A 99 8.69 47.15 20.35
CA MET A 99 9.46 47.47 19.15
C MET A 99 10.97 47.59 19.47
N PRO A 100 11.85 46.85 18.76
CA PRO A 100 13.29 46.99 18.94
C PRO A 100 13.80 48.39 18.54
N LEU A 101 14.74 48.96 19.30
CA LEU A 101 15.35 50.24 19.00
C LEU A 101 15.94 50.33 17.58
N LYS A 102 16.40 49.25 17.03
CA LYS A 102 16.88 49.15 15.64
C LYS A 102 15.85 49.69 14.64
N LYS A 103 14.55 49.46 14.86
CA LYS A 103 13.47 49.90 13.96
C LYS A 103 13.21 51.41 13.98
N LEU A 104 13.89 52.14 14.85
CA LEU A 104 13.80 53.60 14.98
C LEU A 104 14.73 54.37 14.03
N THR A 105 15.58 53.65 13.28
CA THR A 105 16.51 54.27 12.33
C THR A 105 15.79 54.81 11.10
N ASN A 106 16.36 55.82 10.44
CA ASN A 106 15.78 56.44 9.24
C ASN A 106 15.62 55.42 8.07
N LEU A 107 16.50 54.43 8.01
CA LEU A 107 16.44 53.39 7.00
C LEU A 107 15.21 52.49 7.22
N GLU A 108 15.01 52.01 8.43
CA GLU A 108 13.87 51.16 8.80
C GLU A 108 12.54 51.92 8.70
N ARG A 109 12.53 53.24 9.00
CA ARG A 109 11.34 54.07 8.80
C ARG A 109 10.87 54.09 7.34
N LYS A 110 11.81 54.27 6.41
CA LYS A 110 11.47 54.18 4.97
C LYS A 110 10.97 52.80 4.59
N GLN A 111 11.56 51.74 5.15
CA GLN A 111 11.10 50.37 4.89
C GLN A 111 9.68 50.15 5.43
N ILE A 112 9.34 50.62 6.61
CA ILE A 112 7.96 50.57 7.16
C ILE A 112 6.97 51.25 6.22
N GLU A 113 7.32 52.42 5.65
CA GLU A 113 6.45 53.13 4.71
C GLU A 113 6.24 52.32 3.39
N ILE A 114 7.29 51.67 2.89
CA ILE A 114 7.20 50.79 1.71
C ILE A 114 6.33 49.58 2.02
N ASP A 115 6.59 48.90 3.14
CA ASP A 115 5.82 47.70 3.55
C ASP A 115 4.33 48.02 3.77
N MET A 116 4.03 49.17 4.37
CA MET A 116 2.65 49.65 4.54
C MET A 116 1.97 49.85 3.20
N LYS A 117 2.64 50.43 2.22
CA LYS A 117 2.10 50.68 0.89
C LYS A 117 1.79 49.34 0.19
N GLU A 118 2.76 48.44 0.18
CA GLU A 118 2.58 47.10 -0.41
C GLU A 118 1.44 46.33 0.25
N LEU A 119 1.36 46.31 1.59
CA LEU A 119 0.27 45.64 2.30
C LEU A 119 -1.08 46.32 2.09
N SER A 120 -1.14 47.63 1.96
CA SER A 120 -2.36 48.38 1.64
C SER A 120 -2.87 48.04 0.25
N GLU A 121 -1.98 47.96 -0.75
CA GLU A 121 -2.32 47.55 -2.13
C GLU A 121 -2.78 46.09 -2.14
N LYS A 122 -2.08 45.22 -1.43
CA LYS A 122 -2.46 43.81 -1.27
C LYS A 122 -3.83 43.66 -0.59
N LYS A 123 -4.10 44.42 0.47
CA LYS A 123 -5.40 44.42 1.15
C LYS A 123 -6.53 44.84 0.19
N LYS A 124 -6.31 45.92 -0.57
CA LYS A 124 -7.27 46.38 -1.60
C LYS A 124 -7.54 45.30 -2.67
N TYR A 125 -6.48 44.66 -3.18
CA TYR A 125 -6.61 43.58 -4.15
C TYR A 125 -7.42 42.41 -3.60
N LEU A 126 -7.10 41.96 -2.37
CA LEU A 126 -7.80 40.84 -1.73
C LEU A 126 -9.28 41.18 -1.43
N SER A 127 -9.58 42.44 -1.02
CA SER A 127 -10.95 42.87 -0.83
C SER A 127 -11.73 42.88 -2.16
N ASN A 128 -11.14 43.49 -3.20
CA ASN A 128 -11.75 43.50 -4.54
C ASN A 128 -12.00 42.09 -5.08
N LEU A 129 -11.10 41.13 -4.77
CA LEU A 129 -11.27 39.73 -5.17
C LEU A 129 -12.48 39.07 -4.50
N LEU A 130 -12.80 39.45 -3.25
CA LEU A 130 -13.97 38.97 -2.52
C LEU A 130 -15.29 39.58 -3.03
N ASP A 131 -15.24 40.87 -3.37
CA ASP A 131 -16.40 41.63 -3.77
C ASP A 131 -16.78 41.41 -5.25
N ASN A 132 -15.79 41.12 -6.08
CA ASN A 132 -15.97 40.91 -7.52
C ASN A 132 -15.86 39.46 -7.96
N ARG A 133 -17.01 38.80 -8.14
CA ARG A 133 -17.07 37.41 -8.58
C ARG A 133 -16.34 37.16 -9.90
N LYS A 134 -16.35 38.11 -10.83
CA LYS A 134 -15.69 37.96 -12.12
C LYS A 134 -14.18 37.84 -11.94
N LEU A 135 -13.57 38.68 -11.12
CA LEU A 135 -12.16 38.65 -10.79
C LEU A 135 -11.76 37.34 -10.08
N LEU A 136 -12.63 36.83 -9.20
CA LEU A 136 -12.45 35.54 -8.53
C LEU A 136 -12.45 34.37 -9.52
N LEU A 137 -13.35 34.36 -10.47
CA LEU A 137 -13.38 33.34 -11.53
C LEU A 137 -12.17 33.43 -12.48
N GLU A 138 -11.70 34.63 -12.79
CA GLU A 138 -10.47 34.84 -13.56
C GLU A 138 -9.26 34.23 -12.82
N THR A 139 -9.15 34.46 -11.51
CA THR A 139 -8.12 33.83 -10.66
C THR A 139 -8.22 32.30 -10.68
N LEU A 140 -9.43 31.75 -10.60
CA LEU A 140 -9.67 30.31 -10.71
C LEU A 140 -9.19 29.76 -12.06
N ILE A 141 -9.50 30.47 -13.14
CA ILE A 141 -9.09 30.09 -14.51
C ILE A 141 -7.56 30.08 -14.62
N GLU A 142 -6.88 31.07 -14.05
CA GLU A 142 -5.41 31.14 -14.06
C GLU A 142 -4.79 29.95 -13.29
N GLU A 143 -5.31 29.65 -12.10
CA GLU A 143 -4.86 28.49 -11.33
C GLU A 143 -5.05 27.20 -12.11
N LEU A 144 -6.21 27.00 -12.75
CA LEU A 144 -6.47 25.82 -13.56
C LEU A 144 -5.56 25.75 -14.81
N LYS A 145 -5.27 26.89 -15.45
CA LYS A 145 -4.30 26.96 -16.56
C LYS A 145 -2.91 26.58 -16.11
N HIS A 146 -2.48 27.06 -14.95
CA HIS A 146 -1.19 26.70 -14.37
C HIS A 146 -1.09 25.20 -14.07
N LEU A 147 -2.13 24.62 -13.45
CA LEU A 147 -2.21 23.19 -13.19
C LEU A 147 -2.19 22.38 -14.49
N LYS A 148 -2.96 22.82 -15.50
CA LYS A 148 -2.94 22.20 -16.82
C LYS A 148 -1.54 22.22 -17.42
N LYS A 149 -0.82 23.34 -17.37
CA LYS A 149 0.56 23.45 -17.89
C LYS A 149 1.52 22.50 -17.17
N LYS A 150 1.39 22.36 -15.84
CA LYS A 150 2.27 21.54 -15.00
C LYS A 150 2.02 20.04 -15.17
N PHE A 151 0.75 19.63 -15.32
CA PHE A 151 0.33 18.23 -15.31
C PHE A 151 -0.26 17.75 -16.64
N ASN A 152 -0.11 18.55 -17.71
CA ASN A 152 -0.67 18.20 -19.02
C ASN A 152 0.05 16.96 -19.57
N VAL A 153 -0.71 15.89 -19.74
CA VAL A 153 -0.27 14.68 -20.42
C VAL A 153 -0.98 14.62 -21.76
N LYS A 154 -0.20 14.41 -22.84
CA LYS A 154 -0.79 14.21 -24.18
C LYS A 154 -1.77 13.03 -24.14
N ARG A 155 -2.90 13.17 -24.79
CA ARG A 155 -3.89 12.11 -24.93
C ARG A 155 -3.24 10.88 -25.55
N LYS A 156 -3.27 9.75 -24.84
CA LYS A 156 -2.72 8.48 -25.32
C LYS A 156 -3.69 7.74 -26.23
N THR A 157 -5.00 7.97 -26.05
CA THR A 157 -6.06 7.36 -26.86
C THR A 157 -6.19 8.11 -28.20
N LYS A 158 -6.06 7.41 -29.31
CA LYS A 158 -6.37 7.96 -30.64
C LYS A 158 -7.89 7.97 -30.83
N ILE A 159 -8.42 9.08 -31.32
CA ILE A 159 -9.80 9.15 -31.80
C ILE A 159 -9.75 8.72 -33.27
N LEU A 160 -10.32 7.58 -33.57
CA LEU A 160 -10.48 7.10 -34.94
C LEU A 160 -11.82 7.59 -35.47
N LYS A 161 -11.87 8.03 -36.71
CA LYS A 161 -13.13 8.47 -37.35
C LYS A 161 -13.94 7.28 -37.87
N ASP A 162 -13.30 6.15 -38.13
CA ASP A 162 -13.92 4.91 -38.58
C ASP A 162 -13.74 3.80 -37.52
N VAL A 163 -14.76 2.97 -37.37
CA VAL A 163 -14.74 1.81 -36.48
C VAL A 163 -13.79 0.78 -37.09
N ASN A 164 -12.60 0.65 -36.51
CA ASN A 164 -11.60 -0.32 -36.95
C ASN A 164 -11.73 -1.63 -36.19
N GLN A 165 -11.22 -2.68 -36.80
CA GLN A 165 -11.19 -4.08 -36.26
C GLN A 165 -10.70 -4.20 -34.81
N GLU A 166 -9.89 -3.23 -34.29
CA GLU A 166 -9.43 -3.22 -32.90
C GLU A 166 -10.56 -3.00 -31.88
N GLU A 167 -11.60 -2.18 -32.18
CA GLU A 167 -12.75 -1.98 -31.30
C GLU A 167 -13.67 -3.23 -31.26
N GLU A 168 -13.82 -3.94 -32.37
CA GLU A 168 -14.55 -5.20 -32.40
C GLU A 168 -13.83 -6.28 -31.57
N ILE A 169 -12.50 -6.38 -31.67
CA ILE A 169 -11.68 -7.32 -30.90
C ILE A 169 -11.77 -7.00 -29.41
N ASP A 170 -11.68 -5.74 -29.00
CA ASP A 170 -11.81 -5.34 -27.60
C ASP A 170 -13.23 -5.57 -27.05
N THR A 171 -14.25 -5.37 -27.88
CA THR A 171 -15.64 -5.65 -27.49
C THR A 171 -15.86 -7.14 -27.31
N ILE A 172 -15.36 -7.98 -28.23
CA ILE A 172 -15.41 -9.44 -28.15
C ILE A 172 -14.62 -9.93 -26.92
N ASN A 173 -13.41 -9.40 -26.68
CA ASN A 173 -12.61 -9.77 -25.52
C ASN A 173 -13.29 -9.40 -24.19
N ASN A 174 -13.98 -8.25 -24.12
CA ASN A 174 -14.73 -7.84 -22.94
C ASN A 174 -15.96 -8.73 -22.71
N GLN A 175 -16.68 -9.13 -23.76
CA GLN A 175 -17.81 -10.07 -23.67
C GLN A 175 -17.34 -11.45 -23.18
N ILE A 176 -16.23 -11.94 -23.72
CA ILE A 176 -15.64 -13.21 -23.27
C ILE A 176 -15.20 -13.12 -21.80
N LEU A 177 -14.61 -12.00 -21.39
CA LEU A 177 -14.22 -11.78 -20.01
C LEU A 177 -15.43 -11.75 -19.07
N GLU A 178 -16.53 -11.10 -19.45
CA GLU A 178 -17.77 -11.10 -18.69
C GLU A 178 -18.38 -12.50 -18.59
N ASP A 179 -18.35 -13.27 -19.67
CA ASP A 179 -18.78 -14.66 -19.69
C ASP A 179 -17.95 -15.54 -18.75
N LEU A 180 -16.63 -15.38 -18.73
CA LEU A 180 -15.74 -16.11 -17.83
C LEU A 180 -15.98 -15.74 -16.36
N ILE A 181 -16.26 -14.48 -16.07
CA ILE A 181 -16.61 -14.01 -14.72
C ILE A 181 -17.95 -14.61 -14.29
N ASN A 182 -18.96 -14.54 -15.16
CA ASN A 182 -20.32 -15.06 -14.88
C ASN A 182 -20.32 -16.58 -14.66
N LYS A 183 -19.51 -17.32 -15.40
CA LYS A 183 -19.31 -18.76 -15.23
C LYS A 183 -18.42 -19.12 -14.03
N GLN A 184 -18.00 -18.14 -13.24
CA GLN A 184 -17.07 -18.32 -12.11
C GLN A 184 -15.80 -19.10 -12.48
N THR A 185 -15.29 -18.85 -13.68
CA THR A 185 -14.07 -19.47 -14.16
C THR A 185 -12.88 -19.00 -13.33
N LYS A 186 -11.98 -19.93 -13.01
CA LYS A 186 -10.72 -19.65 -12.32
C LYS A 186 -9.55 -19.84 -13.27
N ILE A 187 -8.46 -19.16 -12.97
CA ILE A 187 -7.18 -19.33 -13.65
C ILE A 187 -6.28 -20.16 -12.76
N SER A 188 -5.58 -21.13 -13.34
CA SER A 188 -4.57 -21.93 -12.64
C SER A 188 -3.26 -22.00 -13.42
N ILE A 189 -2.17 -22.16 -12.67
CA ILE A 189 -0.84 -22.47 -13.20
C ILE A 189 -0.38 -23.76 -12.54
N ASP A 190 -0.10 -24.78 -13.34
CA ASP A 190 0.36 -26.07 -12.85
C ASP A 190 1.90 -26.14 -12.69
N ASN A 191 2.42 -27.25 -12.16
CA ASN A 191 3.85 -27.50 -11.96
C ASN A 191 4.67 -27.44 -13.25
N ARG A 192 4.05 -27.65 -14.41
CA ARG A 192 4.68 -27.54 -15.72
C ARG A 192 4.62 -26.13 -16.29
N PHE A 193 4.12 -25.16 -15.51
CA PHE A 193 3.88 -23.78 -15.94
C PHE A 193 2.87 -23.64 -17.08
N TYR A 194 1.89 -24.56 -17.17
CA TYR A 194 0.73 -24.38 -18.02
C TYR A 194 -0.28 -23.48 -17.36
N PHE A 195 -0.68 -22.46 -18.09
CA PHE A 195 -1.74 -21.55 -17.74
C PHE A 195 -3.06 -22.13 -18.25
N LYS A 196 -4.00 -22.38 -17.36
CA LYS A 196 -5.26 -23.07 -17.69
C LYS A 196 -6.45 -22.35 -17.09
N LYS A 197 -7.59 -22.44 -17.78
CA LYS A 197 -8.89 -22.03 -17.26
C LYS A 197 -9.60 -23.23 -16.68
N ILE A 198 -10.12 -23.08 -15.47
CA ILE A 198 -10.88 -24.13 -14.77
C ILE A 198 -12.28 -23.59 -14.51
N ILE A 199 -13.31 -24.27 -15.02
CA ILE A 199 -14.70 -23.95 -14.75
C ILE A 199 -15.04 -24.34 -13.31
N PHE A 200 -15.91 -23.57 -12.66
CA PHE A 200 -16.25 -23.76 -11.24
C PHE A 200 -16.64 -25.20 -10.85
N SER A 201 -17.43 -25.88 -11.67
CA SER A 201 -17.80 -27.27 -11.42
C SER A 201 -16.60 -28.22 -11.37
N ASN A 202 -15.64 -28.02 -12.28
CA ASN A 202 -14.42 -28.82 -12.33
C ASN A 202 -13.47 -28.49 -11.18
N TYR A 203 -13.45 -27.21 -10.76
CA TYR A 203 -12.68 -26.77 -9.58
C TYR A 203 -13.22 -27.42 -8.30
N LYS A 204 -14.55 -27.47 -8.12
CA LYS A 204 -15.18 -28.14 -6.99
C LYS A 204 -14.82 -29.63 -6.94
N LYS A 205 -14.90 -30.33 -8.08
CA LYS A 205 -14.45 -31.71 -8.20
C LYS A 205 -12.95 -31.87 -7.87
N LEU A 206 -12.13 -30.92 -8.27
CA LEU A 206 -10.70 -30.94 -7.96
C LEU A 206 -10.42 -30.86 -6.44
N LEU A 207 -11.26 -30.12 -5.68
CA LEU A 207 -11.17 -30.04 -4.24
C LEU A 207 -11.75 -31.27 -3.52
N GLU A 208 -12.67 -32.01 -4.15
CA GLU A 208 -13.29 -33.23 -3.60
C GLU A 208 -12.37 -34.44 -3.60
N HIS A 209 -11.23 -34.40 -4.30
CA HIS A 209 -10.24 -35.49 -4.34
C HIS A 209 -9.35 -35.50 -3.11
N GLU A 210 -9.93 -35.90 -1.97
CA GLU A 210 -9.22 -35.97 -0.70
C GLU A 210 -8.43 -37.28 -0.56
N ASN A 211 -7.22 -37.16 0.03
CA ASN A 211 -6.37 -38.32 0.36
C ASN A 211 -6.09 -39.27 -0.83
N LYS A 212 -6.10 -38.72 -2.04
CA LYS A 212 -5.77 -39.46 -3.26
C LYS A 212 -4.48 -38.99 -3.87
N PHE A 213 -3.69 -39.88 -4.38
CA PHE A 213 -2.55 -39.55 -5.19
C PHE A 213 -3.01 -38.84 -6.47
N ILE A 214 -2.36 -37.75 -6.78
CA ILE A 214 -2.53 -36.99 -8.02
C ILE A 214 -1.23 -37.05 -8.81
N ASP A 215 -1.33 -36.97 -10.14
CA ASP A 215 -0.14 -36.86 -10.99
C ASP A 215 0.53 -35.53 -10.64
N ASN A 216 1.84 -35.58 -10.34
CA ASN A 216 2.66 -34.40 -10.02
C ASN A 216 2.55 -33.30 -11.09
N LYS A 217 2.33 -33.70 -12.36
CA LYS A 217 2.09 -32.75 -13.47
C LYS A 217 0.82 -31.91 -13.30
N ASN A 218 -0.14 -32.37 -12.51
CA ASN A 218 -1.44 -31.74 -12.29
C ASN A 218 -1.51 -30.96 -10.97
N VAL A 219 -0.43 -30.92 -10.18
CA VAL A 219 -0.34 -30.10 -8.97
C VAL A 219 -0.40 -28.61 -9.37
N GLN A 220 -1.26 -27.87 -8.68
CA GLN A 220 -1.47 -26.47 -8.97
C GLN A 220 -0.53 -25.62 -8.13
N LYS A 221 0.34 -24.83 -8.77
CA LYS A 221 1.18 -23.84 -8.09
C LYS A 221 0.41 -22.58 -7.72
N PHE A 222 -0.63 -22.27 -8.50
CA PHE A 222 -1.41 -21.07 -8.31
C PHE A 222 -2.82 -21.23 -8.88
N ILE A 223 -3.80 -20.69 -8.17
CA ILE A 223 -5.19 -20.59 -8.64
C ILE A 223 -5.74 -19.22 -8.20
N CYS A 224 -6.44 -18.53 -9.09
CA CYS A 224 -7.15 -17.29 -8.75
C CYS A 224 -8.49 -17.14 -9.47
N LYS A 225 -9.38 -16.29 -8.94
CA LYS A 225 -10.62 -15.89 -9.60
C LYS A 225 -10.34 -14.89 -10.72
N ILE A 226 -11.16 -14.89 -11.75
CA ILE A 226 -11.11 -13.90 -12.80
C ILE A 226 -11.96 -12.68 -12.39
N TYR A 227 -11.38 -11.48 -12.48
CA TYR A 227 -12.06 -10.21 -12.32
C TYR A 227 -11.47 -9.16 -13.29
N LYS A 228 -12.20 -8.07 -13.53
CA LYS A 228 -11.87 -7.10 -14.61
C LYS A 228 -10.48 -6.47 -14.49
N SER A 229 -10.05 -6.21 -13.28
CA SER A 229 -8.75 -5.56 -12.97
C SER A 229 -7.62 -6.55 -12.65
N LEU A 230 -7.86 -7.85 -12.80
CA LEU A 230 -6.90 -8.89 -12.43
C LEU A 230 -5.58 -8.76 -13.19
N LYS A 231 -4.50 -8.76 -12.44
CA LYS A 231 -3.12 -8.93 -12.92
C LYS A 231 -2.45 -10.05 -12.17
N ILE A 232 -1.63 -10.82 -12.85
CA ILE A 232 -0.90 -11.94 -12.27
C ILE A 232 0.59 -11.63 -12.35
N ILE A 233 1.27 -11.79 -11.22
CA ILE A 233 2.72 -11.64 -11.14
C ILE A 233 3.37 -12.90 -10.61
N GLY A 234 4.56 -13.22 -11.13
CA GLY A 234 5.44 -14.24 -10.59
C GLY A 234 6.63 -13.61 -9.87
N ILE A 235 7.00 -14.16 -8.72
CA ILE A 235 8.15 -13.71 -7.93
C ILE A 235 9.23 -14.78 -8.00
N THR A 236 10.46 -14.37 -8.31
CA THR A 236 11.61 -15.28 -8.38
C THR A 236 12.42 -15.30 -7.09
N SER A 237 13.14 -16.38 -6.85
CA SER A 237 14.10 -16.51 -5.74
C SER A 237 15.20 -15.43 -5.77
N THR A 238 15.49 -14.88 -6.95
CA THR A 238 16.48 -13.81 -7.13
C THR A 238 15.89 -12.40 -6.95
N GLY A 239 14.61 -12.28 -6.54
CA GLY A 239 13.96 -10.99 -6.29
C GLY A 239 13.49 -10.24 -7.54
N LYS A 240 13.32 -10.94 -8.65
CA LYS A 240 12.73 -10.37 -9.86
C LYS A 240 11.23 -10.62 -9.89
N ILE A 241 10.49 -9.66 -10.43
CA ILE A 241 9.05 -9.79 -10.71
C ILE A 241 8.85 -9.99 -12.20
N LEU A 242 8.01 -10.95 -12.52
CA LEU A 242 7.49 -11.25 -13.85
C LEU A 242 6.00 -10.92 -13.88
N GLN A 243 5.57 -10.08 -14.81
CA GLN A 243 4.15 -9.84 -15.04
C GLN A 243 3.64 -10.77 -16.13
N ILE A 244 2.54 -11.48 -15.85
CA ILE A 244 1.90 -12.41 -16.79
C ILE A 244 0.72 -11.70 -17.44
N ASN A 245 0.79 -11.53 -18.76
CA ASN A 245 -0.28 -10.93 -19.55
C ASN A 245 -1.29 -12.02 -19.99
N TRP A 246 -2.14 -12.45 -19.04
CA TRP A 246 -3.14 -13.49 -19.31
C TRP A 246 -4.27 -13.01 -20.23
N LYS A 247 -4.51 -11.70 -20.32
CA LYS A 247 -5.59 -11.14 -21.15
C LYS A 247 -5.39 -11.35 -22.65
N SER A 248 -4.14 -11.35 -23.12
CA SER A 248 -3.83 -11.61 -24.53
C SER A 248 -4.14 -13.06 -24.98
N ASN A 249 -4.36 -13.95 -23.99
CA ASN A 249 -4.61 -15.38 -24.22
C ASN A 249 -5.92 -15.82 -23.58
N ILE A 250 -6.92 -14.94 -23.56
CA ILE A 250 -8.16 -15.14 -22.78
C ILE A 250 -8.93 -16.39 -23.23
N ASN A 251 -8.80 -16.80 -24.50
CA ASN A 251 -9.53 -17.92 -25.10
C ASN A 251 -8.78 -19.23 -25.11
N THR A 252 -7.48 -19.23 -24.82
CA THR A 252 -6.62 -20.42 -24.98
C THR A 252 -5.84 -20.72 -23.71
N ASP A 253 -5.67 -22.00 -23.42
CA ASP A 253 -4.68 -22.46 -22.45
C ASP A 253 -3.30 -22.42 -23.12
N TYR A 254 -2.28 -22.00 -22.40
CA TYR A 254 -0.93 -21.88 -22.94
C TYR A 254 0.15 -22.16 -21.91
N LYS A 255 1.32 -22.55 -22.39
CA LYS A 255 2.50 -22.71 -21.55
C LYS A 255 3.20 -21.35 -21.40
N LEU A 256 3.66 -21.03 -20.20
CA LEU A 256 4.55 -19.88 -19.98
C LEU A 256 5.87 -20.16 -20.69
N ASP A 257 6.05 -19.56 -21.85
CA ASP A 257 7.21 -19.74 -22.71
C ASP A 257 8.26 -18.62 -22.55
N LYS A 258 9.33 -18.70 -23.33
CA LYS A 258 10.40 -17.69 -23.31
C LYS A 258 9.93 -16.27 -23.62
N LYS A 259 8.83 -16.08 -24.37
CA LYS A 259 8.29 -14.73 -24.64
C LYS A 259 7.73 -14.08 -23.40
N VAL A 260 7.12 -14.87 -22.51
CA VAL A 260 6.58 -14.42 -21.22
C VAL A 260 7.67 -14.36 -20.16
N LEU A 261 8.51 -15.39 -20.10
CA LEU A 261 9.53 -15.55 -19.05
C LEU A 261 10.79 -14.72 -19.31
N GLY A 262 11.05 -14.31 -20.56
CA GLY A 262 12.30 -13.62 -20.92
C GLY A 262 13.53 -14.48 -20.57
N ASN A 263 14.41 -13.92 -19.75
CA ASN A 263 15.63 -14.59 -19.27
C ASN A 263 15.46 -15.21 -17.86
N ILE A 264 14.21 -15.40 -17.39
CA ILE A 264 13.94 -16.04 -16.11
C ILE A 264 13.82 -17.54 -16.31
N ASP A 265 14.58 -18.31 -15.51
CA ASP A 265 14.37 -19.74 -15.40
C ASP A 265 13.05 -19.99 -14.66
N PRO A 266 12.10 -20.73 -15.24
CA PRO A 266 10.83 -21.08 -14.58
C PRO A 266 11.02 -21.68 -13.19
N LEU A 267 12.06 -22.48 -12.98
CA LEU A 267 12.36 -23.09 -11.68
C LEU A 267 12.71 -22.07 -10.58
N GLN A 268 13.12 -20.87 -10.95
CA GLN A 268 13.38 -19.80 -10.01
C GLN A 268 12.10 -19.10 -9.52
N ILE A 269 10.94 -19.35 -10.14
CA ILE A 269 9.69 -18.75 -9.70
C ILE A 269 9.18 -19.49 -8.46
N ILE A 270 9.17 -18.77 -7.34
CA ILE A 270 8.76 -19.31 -6.03
C ILE A 270 7.25 -19.20 -5.81
N ASN A 271 6.67 -18.04 -6.14
CA ASN A 271 5.25 -17.77 -5.92
C ASN A 271 4.63 -16.98 -7.09
N PHE A 272 3.33 -17.16 -7.25
CA PHE A 272 2.48 -16.32 -8.08
C PHE A 272 1.47 -15.58 -7.20
N HIS A 273 1.13 -14.36 -7.60
CA HIS A 273 0.13 -13.55 -6.91
C HIS A 273 -0.82 -12.90 -7.89
N ASP A 274 -2.06 -12.81 -7.51
CA ASP A 274 -3.07 -11.99 -8.16
C ASP A 274 -3.15 -10.61 -7.52
N LEU A 275 -3.27 -9.60 -8.36
CA LEU A 275 -3.34 -8.21 -7.95
C LEU A 275 -4.60 -7.58 -8.52
N ASP A 276 -5.38 -6.94 -7.66
CA ASP A 276 -6.41 -6.02 -8.09
C ASP A 276 -5.80 -4.63 -8.27
N SER A 277 -5.83 -4.12 -9.50
CA SER A 277 -5.28 -2.80 -9.81
C SER A 277 -6.05 -1.64 -9.16
N ASN A 278 -7.26 -1.90 -8.63
CA ASN A 278 -8.08 -0.90 -7.94
C ASN A 278 -7.75 -0.79 -6.45
N LEU A 279 -6.99 -1.72 -5.89
CA LEU A 279 -6.63 -1.78 -4.48
C LEU A 279 -5.16 -1.40 -4.26
N LYS A 280 -4.89 -0.80 -3.10
CA LYS A 280 -3.50 -0.64 -2.62
C LYS A 280 -2.99 -2.01 -2.18
N ASN A 281 -2.10 -2.58 -2.97
CA ASN A 281 -1.47 -3.85 -2.67
C ASN A 281 -0.07 -3.62 -2.09
N TYR A 282 0.26 -4.34 -1.02
CA TYR A 282 1.62 -4.41 -0.49
C TYR A 282 2.15 -5.81 -0.75
N LEU A 283 3.25 -5.90 -1.49
CA LEU A 283 3.99 -7.14 -1.63
C LEU A 283 4.97 -7.28 -0.48
N CYS A 284 4.83 -8.36 0.26
CA CYS A 284 5.72 -8.76 1.33
C CYS A 284 6.64 -9.87 0.84
N ILE A 285 7.93 -9.75 1.11
CA ILE A 285 8.95 -10.74 0.75
C ILE A 285 9.85 -11.02 1.93
N LEU A 286 10.23 -12.29 2.09
CA LEU A 286 11.14 -12.78 3.11
C LEU A 286 12.36 -13.41 2.45
N SER A 287 13.55 -12.99 2.84
CA SER A 287 14.81 -13.55 2.35
C SER A 287 15.44 -14.57 3.30
N SER A 288 16.30 -15.41 2.78
CA SER A 288 16.95 -16.52 3.51
C SER A 288 17.82 -16.05 4.67
N ASP A 289 18.26 -14.80 4.67
CA ASP A 289 19.04 -14.18 5.75
C ASP A 289 18.17 -13.52 6.85
N GLY A 290 16.86 -13.75 6.85
CA GLY A 290 15.96 -13.24 7.89
C GLY A 290 15.47 -11.81 7.68
N ARG A 291 15.66 -11.25 6.47
CA ARG A 291 15.18 -9.92 6.15
C ARG A 291 13.79 -9.98 5.56
N PHE A 292 12.96 -9.09 6.05
CA PHE A 292 11.60 -8.87 5.58
C PHE A 292 11.49 -7.52 4.89
N LYS A 293 10.73 -7.49 3.83
CA LYS A 293 10.50 -6.29 3.05
C LYS A 293 9.04 -6.18 2.66
N LYS A 294 8.46 -5.00 2.86
CA LYS A 294 7.10 -4.64 2.46
C LYS A 294 7.20 -3.54 1.41
N VAL A 295 6.71 -3.77 0.21
CA VAL A 295 6.78 -2.83 -0.92
C VAL A 295 5.37 -2.49 -1.37
N LEU A 296 5.08 -1.19 -1.49
CA LEU A 296 3.82 -0.75 -2.09
C LEU A 296 3.86 -1.02 -3.59
N PHE A 297 2.86 -1.72 -4.08
CA PHE A 297 2.66 -1.95 -5.50
C PHE A 297 1.83 -0.78 -6.06
N ASP A 298 2.51 0.16 -6.73
CA ASP A 298 1.88 1.32 -7.37
C ASP A 298 1.45 1.02 -8.82
N GLU A 299 0.63 1.90 -9.38
CA GLU A 299 0.15 1.76 -10.77
C GLU A 299 1.28 1.76 -11.80
N ASP A 300 2.37 2.47 -11.55
CA ASP A 300 3.50 2.54 -12.48
C ASP A 300 4.26 1.23 -12.54
N MET A 301 4.38 0.54 -11.40
CA MET A 301 4.89 -0.84 -11.36
C MET A 301 4.00 -1.81 -12.11
N ILE A 302 2.68 -1.66 -11.95
CA ILE A 302 1.69 -2.55 -12.56
C ILE A 302 1.61 -2.32 -14.08
N LYS A 303 1.89 -1.11 -14.56
CA LYS A 303 1.93 -0.77 -16.00
C LYS A 303 3.20 -1.24 -16.70
N SER A 304 4.23 -1.61 -15.96
CA SER A 304 5.49 -2.11 -16.52
C SER A 304 5.29 -3.51 -17.08
N THR A 305 5.48 -3.68 -18.37
CA THR A 305 5.53 -5.00 -19.03
C THR A 305 6.90 -5.67 -18.92
N ARG A 306 7.83 -5.04 -18.19
CA ARG A 306 9.22 -5.49 -18.09
C ARG A 306 9.46 -6.23 -16.78
N ILE A 307 10.37 -7.21 -16.84
CA ILE A 307 10.93 -7.86 -15.66
C ILE A 307 11.77 -6.83 -14.91
N PHE A 308 11.52 -6.66 -13.63
CA PHE A 308 12.28 -5.73 -12.79
C PHE A 308 12.60 -6.34 -11.42
N SER A 309 13.65 -5.84 -10.77
CA SER A 309 14.02 -6.25 -9.43
C SER A 309 13.23 -5.49 -8.37
N ILE A 310 12.69 -6.22 -7.38
CA ILE A 310 11.94 -5.62 -6.26
C ILE A 310 12.75 -5.61 -4.96
N ALA A 311 13.85 -6.34 -4.92
CA ALA A 311 14.73 -6.40 -3.76
C ALA A 311 16.19 -6.37 -4.17
N LYS A 312 16.99 -5.65 -3.41
CA LYS A 312 18.44 -5.82 -3.41
C LYS A 312 18.75 -6.95 -2.44
N LEU A 313 19.32 -8.04 -2.94
CA LEU A 313 19.73 -9.18 -2.12
C LEU A 313 21.24 -9.09 -1.84
N LYS A 314 21.67 -9.60 -0.70
CA LYS A 314 23.09 -9.84 -0.43
C LYS A 314 23.60 -11.04 -1.26
N ASN A 315 24.88 -11.13 -1.47
CA ASN A 315 25.50 -12.29 -2.12
C ASN A 315 25.06 -13.57 -1.39
N SER A 316 24.72 -14.60 -2.13
CA SER A 316 24.23 -15.91 -1.65
C SER A 316 22.89 -15.92 -0.89
N THR A 317 22.11 -14.81 -0.88
CA THR A 317 20.77 -14.81 -0.30
C THR A 317 19.70 -14.93 -1.38
N ASN A 318 18.64 -15.68 -1.06
CA ASN A 318 17.49 -15.87 -1.94
C ASN A 318 16.20 -15.42 -1.24
N ILE A 319 15.18 -15.10 -2.00
CA ILE A 319 13.82 -14.96 -1.48
C ILE A 319 13.29 -16.36 -1.22
N ILE A 320 12.78 -16.58 -0.02
CA ILE A 320 12.20 -17.85 0.43
C ILE A 320 10.71 -17.89 0.19
N ASP A 321 10.02 -16.78 0.51
CA ASP A 321 8.57 -16.73 0.40
C ASP A 321 8.09 -15.30 0.13
N SER A 322 6.88 -15.18 -0.41
CA SER A 322 6.23 -13.91 -0.67
C SER A 322 4.72 -14.02 -0.53
N PHE A 323 4.05 -12.92 -0.18
CA PHE A 323 2.59 -12.84 -0.12
C PHE A 323 2.10 -11.41 -0.30
N ILE A 324 0.85 -11.26 -0.70
CA ILE A 324 0.19 -9.96 -0.76
C ILE A 324 -0.44 -9.68 0.60
N TYR A 325 -0.13 -8.51 1.16
CA TYR A 325 -0.64 -8.03 2.42
C TYR A 325 -1.91 -7.20 2.22
N SER A 326 -2.93 -7.55 2.98
CA SER A 326 -4.11 -6.74 3.24
C SER A 326 -4.15 -6.38 4.74
N GLU A 327 -4.98 -5.46 5.14
CA GLU A 327 -4.99 -4.92 6.51
C GLU A 327 -5.25 -5.96 7.62
N ARG A 328 -4.71 -5.71 8.82
CA ARG A 328 -4.91 -6.49 10.06
C ARG A 328 -4.51 -7.96 9.97
N GLN A 329 -3.28 -8.20 9.55
CA GLN A 329 -2.71 -9.55 9.48
C GLN A 329 -1.37 -9.61 10.21
N GLN A 330 -1.07 -10.81 10.75
CA GLN A 330 0.19 -11.16 11.37
C GLN A 330 1.10 -11.85 10.36
N LEU A 331 2.39 -11.57 10.43
CA LEU A 331 3.43 -12.34 9.75
C LEU A 331 3.93 -13.43 10.69
N ILE A 332 3.85 -14.66 10.26
CA ILE A 332 4.45 -15.80 10.95
C ILE A 332 5.62 -16.31 10.13
N ILE A 333 6.80 -16.42 10.74
CA ILE A 333 8.01 -16.97 10.11
C ILE A 333 8.38 -18.25 10.84
N LEU A 334 8.69 -19.31 10.08
CA LEU A 334 9.11 -20.60 10.60
C LEU A 334 10.54 -20.88 10.17
N THR A 335 11.34 -21.39 11.11
CA THR A 335 12.69 -21.87 10.85
C THR A 335 12.79 -23.40 10.81
N SER A 336 13.88 -23.93 10.29
CA SER A 336 14.11 -25.37 10.12
C SER A 336 14.06 -26.17 11.42
N ILE A 337 14.40 -25.55 12.54
CA ILE A 337 14.36 -26.16 13.88
C ILE A 337 13.04 -25.95 14.62
N GLY A 338 12.10 -25.21 14.04
CA GLY A 338 10.77 -25.00 14.61
C GLY A 338 10.60 -23.72 15.42
N ARG A 339 11.55 -22.78 15.39
CA ARG A 339 11.31 -21.46 15.98
C ARG A 339 10.31 -20.70 15.14
N LEU A 340 9.34 -20.11 15.81
CA LEU A 340 8.29 -19.29 15.24
C LEU A 340 8.48 -17.84 15.64
N PHE A 341 8.29 -16.95 14.70
CA PHE A 341 8.31 -15.51 14.92
C PHE A 341 6.99 -14.91 14.47
N LYS A 342 6.39 -14.08 15.32
CA LYS A 342 5.13 -13.38 15.02
C LYS A 342 5.35 -11.87 15.03
N PHE A 343 4.89 -11.21 13.96
CA PHE A 343 4.98 -9.76 13.80
C PHE A 343 3.67 -9.22 13.26
N ASP A 344 3.15 -8.16 13.86
CA ASP A 344 2.01 -7.44 13.31
C ASP A 344 2.43 -6.63 12.07
N LEU A 345 1.86 -6.96 10.92
CA LEU A 345 2.16 -6.29 9.64
C LEU A 345 1.65 -4.85 9.57
N SER A 346 0.74 -4.44 10.46
CA SER A 346 0.26 -3.06 10.59
C SER A 346 1.19 -2.17 11.42
N ASN A 347 2.16 -2.76 12.12
CA ASN A 347 3.08 -2.04 12.99
C ASN A 347 3.95 -1.05 12.21
N LYS A 348 4.15 0.15 12.77
CA LYS A 348 4.95 1.23 12.20
C LYS A 348 6.42 0.84 11.92
N TYR A 349 6.96 -0.15 12.61
CA TYR A 349 8.32 -0.67 12.33
C TYR A 349 8.42 -1.40 10.98
N LEU A 350 7.30 -1.91 10.45
CA LEU A 350 7.22 -2.58 9.15
C LEU A 350 6.67 -1.67 8.06
N ASN A 351 7.15 -0.43 8.02
CA ASN A 351 6.77 0.53 7.00
C ASN A 351 7.18 0.05 5.59
N PRO A 352 6.41 0.43 4.57
CA PRO A 352 6.79 0.16 3.19
C PRO A 352 8.17 0.75 2.87
N SER A 353 8.96 -0.01 2.17
CA SER A 353 10.33 0.34 1.79
C SER A 353 10.49 0.42 0.27
N THR A 354 11.52 1.14 -0.19
CA THR A 354 11.82 1.31 -1.61
C THR A 354 12.32 0.01 -2.25
N LYS A 355 12.18 -0.13 -3.57
CA LYS A 355 12.65 -1.30 -4.34
C LYS A 355 14.12 -1.64 -4.12
N GLN A 356 14.97 -0.64 -3.91
CA GLN A 356 16.42 -0.82 -3.78
C GLN A 356 16.90 -1.11 -2.35
N SER A 357 16.02 -1.09 -1.36
CA SER A 357 16.39 -1.38 0.03
C SER A 357 16.63 -2.87 0.25
N LEU A 358 17.48 -3.20 1.23
CA LEU A 358 17.75 -4.58 1.66
C LEU A 358 16.63 -5.21 2.48
N GLY A 359 15.68 -4.39 2.98
CA GLY A 359 14.68 -4.83 3.96
C GLY A 359 15.18 -4.84 5.40
N LEU A 360 14.26 -5.05 6.34
CA LEU A 360 14.49 -5.04 7.78
C LEU A 360 14.87 -6.45 8.26
N LEU A 361 15.95 -6.57 9.05
CA LEU A 361 16.32 -7.83 9.66
C LEU A 361 15.38 -8.14 10.84
N LEU A 362 14.48 -9.11 10.64
CA LEU A 362 13.51 -9.53 11.65
C LEU A 362 13.97 -10.74 12.45
N VAL A 363 14.72 -11.64 11.85
CA VAL A 363 15.11 -12.93 12.45
C VAL A 363 16.62 -13.03 12.51
N ASN A 364 17.14 -13.27 13.71
CA ASN A 364 18.52 -13.65 13.91
C ASN A 364 18.63 -15.18 13.93
N LEU A 365 19.23 -15.74 12.89
CA LEU A 365 19.41 -17.19 12.75
C LEU A 365 20.57 -17.71 13.60
N LEU A 366 20.41 -18.91 14.12
CA LEU A 366 21.47 -19.68 14.72
C LEU A 366 22.41 -20.29 13.63
N PRO A 367 23.63 -20.71 13.94
CA PRO A 367 24.59 -21.12 12.91
C PRO A 367 24.14 -22.23 11.95
N THR A 368 23.27 -23.14 12.40
CA THR A 368 22.76 -24.27 11.60
C THR A 368 21.29 -24.08 11.18
N GLU A 369 20.74 -22.94 11.47
CA GLU A 369 19.32 -22.66 11.27
C GLU A 369 19.09 -21.95 9.95
N THR A 370 18.01 -22.29 9.28
CA THR A 370 17.55 -21.65 8.05
C THR A 370 16.09 -21.27 8.16
N ILE A 371 15.70 -20.20 7.47
CA ILE A 371 14.30 -19.88 7.28
C ILE A 371 13.73 -20.83 6.23
N VAL A 372 12.59 -21.43 6.54
CA VAL A 372 11.95 -22.39 5.61
C VAL A 372 10.69 -21.84 4.98
N SER A 373 9.90 -21.07 5.71
CA SER A 373 8.63 -20.54 5.17
C SER A 373 8.09 -19.40 6.01
N CYS A 374 7.20 -18.61 5.42
CA CYS A 374 6.34 -17.70 6.17
C CYS A 374 4.88 -17.79 5.71
N CYS A 375 3.98 -17.30 6.54
CA CYS A 375 2.60 -17.13 6.15
C CYS A 375 1.98 -15.88 6.79
N LYS A 376 0.91 -15.40 6.19
CA LYS A 376 0.03 -14.40 6.80
C LYS A 376 -1.07 -15.11 7.57
N SER A 377 -1.44 -14.58 8.73
CA SER A 377 -2.51 -15.14 9.57
C SER A 377 -3.26 -14.04 10.31
N LYS A 378 -4.41 -14.39 10.88
CA LYS A 378 -5.13 -13.57 11.84
C LYS A 378 -4.89 -14.15 13.24
N ASP A 379 -5.16 -13.38 14.29
CA ASP A 379 -4.87 -13.80 15.67
C ASP A 379 -5.58 -15.10 16.08
N LYS A 380 -6.77 -15.37 15.56
CA LYS A 380 -7.56 -16.57 15.87
C LYS A 380 -7.32 -17.75 14.93
N ASP A 381 -6.39 -17.62 14.00
CA ASP A 381 -6.11 -18.65 13.00
C ASP A 381 -5.37 -19.84 13.61
N ILE A 382 -5.49 -20.97 12.92
CA ILE A 382 -4.76 -22.20 13.24
C ILE A 382 -3.59 -22.34 12.27
N LEU A 383 -2.42 -22.58 12.80
CA LEU A 383 -1.22 -22.88 12.05
C LEU A 383 -1.03 -24.40 11.94
N TYR A 384 -0.60 -24.81 10.77
CA TYR A 384 -0.13 -26.18 10.50
C TYR A 384 1.35 -26.12 10.14
N LEU A 385 2.18 -26.78 10.92
CA LEU A 385 3.62 -26.89 10.68
C LEU A 385 3.89 -28.26 10.06
N VAL A 386 4.55 -28.28 8.92
CA VAL A 386 4.82 -29.50 8.15
C VAL A 386 6.30 -29.84 8.26
N SER A 387 6.64 -31.06 8.65
CA SER A 387 8.01 -31.55 8.69
C SER A 387 8.37 -32.35 7.43
N LYS A 388 9.67 -32.46 7.17
CA LYS A 388 10.22 -33.19 6.03
C LYS A 388 9.82 -34.68 6.03
N LYS A 389 9.70 -35.30 7.22
CA LYS A 389 9.24 -36.68 7.39
C LYS A 389 7.72 -36.84 7.44
N GLY A 390 6.95 -35.85 6.99
CA GLY A 390 5.49 -35.96 6.87
C GLY A 390 4.72 -35.82 8.19
N LYS A 391 5.32 -35.24 9.22
CA LYS A 391 4.60 -34.92 10.47
C LYS A 391 3.94 -33.55 10.34
N PHE A 392 2.70 -33.46 10.79
CA PHE A 392 1.93 -32.22 10.84
C PHE A 392 1.65 -31.86 12.29
N PHE A 393 1.91 -30.60 12.64
CA PHE A 393 1.66 -30.06 13.96
C PHE A 393 0.63 -28.96 13.85
N LYS A 394 -0.30 -28.91 14.82
CA LYS A 394 -1.35 -27.91 14.91
C LYS A 394 -1.08 -26.97 16.09
N LEU A 395 -1.09 -25.66 15.83
CA LEU A 395 -0.83 -24.61 16.82
C LEU A 395 -1.78 -23.43 16.58
N LYS A 396 -2.23 -22.76 17.63
CA LYS A 396 -2.98 -21.51 17.52
C LYS A 396 -2.03 -20.32 17.45
N VAL A 397 -2.38 -19.32 16.64
CA VAL A 397 -1.58 -18.08 16.52
C VAL A 397 -1.50 -17.35 17.86
N ASP A 398 -2.55 -17.40 18.67
CA ASP A 398 -2.60 -16.75 19.99
C ASP A 398 -1.58 -17.34 20.99
N GLU A 399 -1.12 -18.56 20.78
CA GLU A 399 -0.11 -19.21 21.60
C GLU A 399 1.32 -18.68 21.32
N ILE A 400 1.50 -17.92 20.24
CA ILE A 400 2.81 -17.38 19.83
C ILE A 400 2.91 -15.93 20.33
N TYR A 401 3.97 -15.65 21.09
CA TYR A 401 4.26 -14.29 21.56
C TYR A 401 4.78 -13.39 20.44
N ASP A 402 4.50 -12.09 20.53
CA ASP A 402 5.02 -11.11 19.59
C ASP A 402 6.53 -10.99 19.65
N SER A 403 7.19 -11.04 18.50
CA SER A 403 8.64 -11.16 18.39
C SER A 403 9.38 -9.81 18.28
N TYR A 404 8.68 -8.67 18.36
CA TYR A 404 9.32 -7.34 18.30
C TYR A 404 10.35 -7.12 19.41
N ASN A 405 10.06 -7.58 20.60
CA ASN A 405 10.91 -7.41 21.78
C ASN A 405 11.82 -8.61 22.04
N SER A 406 11.58 -9.74 21.38
CA SER A 406 12.34 -10.98 21.55
C SER A 406 12.87 -11.48 20.22
N LYS A 407 14.15 -11.24 19.95
CA LYS A 407 14.84 -11.78 18.76
C LYS A 407 15.07 -13.29 18.82
N LEU A 408 14.66 -13.96 19.90
CA LEU A 408 14.85 -15.38 20.12
C LEU A 408 13.79 -16.25 19.45
N GLY A 409 12.61 -15.68 19.11
CA GLY A 409 11.49 -16.44 18.58
C GLY A 409 10.85 -17.36 19.61
N TYR A 410 9.68 -17.89 19.25
CA TYR A 410 8.90 -18.82 20.07
C TYR A 410 9.23 -20.25 19.68
N LEU A 411 9.68 -21.05 20.64
CA LEU A 411 9.90 -22.48 20.49
C LEU A 411 8.89 -23.22 21.38
N ASN A 412 8.00 -24.00 20.76
CA ASN A 412 7.04 -24.80 21.52
C ASN A 412 7.68 -26.14 21.92
N GLU A 413 7.82 -26.38 23.22
CA GLU A 413 8.40 -27.62 23.77
C GLU A 413 7.69 -28.89 23.29
N ARG A 414 6.39 -28.79 22.94
CA ARG A 414 5.59 -29.90 22.42
C ARG A 414 5.85 -30.22 20.94
N ILE A 415 6.57 -29.34 20.25
CA ILE A 415 6.82 -29.41 18.79
C ILE A 415 8.31 -29.65 18.53
N GLN A 416 8.90 -30.63 19.21
CA GLN A 416 10.30 -30.98 19.01
C GLN A 416 10.43 -32.08 17.93
N LEU A 417 11.34 -31.85 17.00
CA LEU A 417 11.69 -32.81 15.96
C LEU A 417 13.04 -33.50 16.31
N LYS A 418 13.01 -34.83 16.43
CA LYS A 418 14.24 -35.62 16.51
C LYS A 418 14.61 -36.09 15.11
N ASN A 419 15.78 -35.71 14.61
CA ASN A 419 16.31 -36.09 13.30
C ASN A 419 15.33 -35.75 12.14
N ASP A 420 14.68 -34.60 12.19
CA ASP A 420 13.75 -34.12 11.21
C ASP A 420 13.79 -32.57 11.16
N HIS A 421 13.30 -31.97 10.08
CA HIS A 421 13.28 -30.52 9.91
C HIS A 421 11.92 -30.06 9.42
N PHE A 422 11.51 -28.85 9.78
CA PHE A 422 10.32 -28.24 9.20
C PHE A 422 10.59 -27.76 7.78
N ILE A 423 9.54 -27.80 6.94
CA ILE A 423 9.60 -27.39 5.55
C ILE A 423 8.57 -26.32 5.21
N LYS A 424 7.42 -26.26 5.92
CA LYS A 424 6.35 -25.29 5.61
C LYS A 424 5.54 -24.91 6.84
N VAL A 425 5.05 -23.66 6.86
CA VAL A 425 3.99 -23.19 7.76
C VAL A 425 2.80 -22.72 6.94
N LEU A 426 1.62 -23.13 7.34
CA LEU A 426 0.35 -22.85 6.67
C LEU A 426 -0.65 -22.31 7.71
N SER A 427 -1.48 -21.35 7.31
CA SER A 427 -2.49 -20.75 8.18
C SER A 427 -3.88 -20.97 7.61
N ASN A 428 -4.82 -21.46 8.41
CA ASN A 428 -6.25 -21.65 8.06
C ASN A 428 -6.53 -22.25 6.68
N ASN A 429 -5.70 -23.19 6.25
CA ASN A 429 -5.86 -23.83 4.96
C ASN A 429 -6.72 -25.07 5.06
N GLN A 430 -7.70 -25.20 4.17
CA GLN A 430 -8.53 -26.38 4.10
C GLN A 430 -7.88 -27.50 3.26
N TYR A 431 -7.33 -27.16 2.11
CA TYR A 431 -6.70 -28.10 1.19
C TYR A 431 -5.26 -27.71 0.88
N ILE A 432 -4.40 -28.71 0.85
CA ILE A 432 -3.00 -28.58 0.44
C ILE A 432 -2.62 -29.71 -0.51
N ASP A 433 -1.73 -29.44 -1.43
CA ASP A 433 -1.04 -30.45 -2.21
C ASP A 433 0.38 -30.63 -1.65
N ILE A 434 0.76 -31.86 -1.38
CA ILE A 434 2.08 -32.25 -0.93
C ILE A 434 2.80 -33.04 -2.03
N GLU A 435 4.09 -32.83 -2.13
CA GLU A 435 4.97 -33.51 -3.09
C GLU A 435 6.12 -34.19 -2.37
N THR A 436 6.46 -35.39 -2.81
CA THR A 436 7.61 -36.14 -2.31
C THR A 436 8.77 -36.08 -3.29
N ASN A 437 9.99 -36.33 -2.78
CA ASN A 437 11.21 -36.43 -3.60
C ASN A 437 11.15 -37.56 -4.67
N LYS A 438 10.21 -38.48 -4.56
CA LYS A 438 9.96 -39.54 -5.54
C LYS A 438 8.86 -39.18 -6.55
N ASN A 439 8.56 -37.88 -6.70
CA ASN A 439 7.52 -37.37 -7.61
C ASN A 439 6.09 -37.94 -7.35
N LYS A 440 5.83 -38.38 -6.13
CA LYS A 440 4.45 -38.70 -5.71
C LYS A 440 3.83 -37.41 -5.14
N SER A 441 2.56 -37.20 -5.44
CA SER A 441 1.82 -36.04 -4.92
C SER A 441 0.47 -36.50 -4.36
N ALA A 442 0.06 -35.90 -3.26
CA ALA A 442 -1.24 -36.16 -2.65
C ALA A 442 -1.92 -34.86 -2.20
N ARG A 443 -3.25 -34.87 -2.28
CA ARG A 443 -4.09 -33.77 -1.80
C ARG A 443 -4.65 -34.10 -0.45
N LEU A 444 -4.56 -33.13 0.48
CA LEU A 444 -4.98 -33.29 1.87
C LEU A 444 -6.02 -32.25 2.24
N ASN A 445 -7.03 -32.69 3.00
CA ASN A 445 -7.91 -31.80 3.71
C ASN A 445 -7.46 -31.70 5.18
N LEU A 446 -6.90 -30.54 5.56
CA LEU A 446 -6.36 -30.34 6.92
C LEU A 446 -7.44 -30.34 7.99
N ASN A 447 -8.70 -29.98 7.66
CA ASN A 447 -9.80 -29.95 8.62
C ASN A 447 -10.26 -31.36 9.01
N LYS A 448 -10.01 -32.36 8.16
CA LYS A 448 -10.39 -33.77 8.43
C LYS A 448 -9.29 -34.55 9.14
N LEU A 449 -8.11 -33.94 9.33
CA LEU A 449 -7.04 -34.58 10.06
C LEU A 449 -7.37 -34.59 11.56
N THR A 450 -7.59 -35.74 12.12
CA THR A 450 -7.87 -35.92 13.55
C THR A 450 -6.58 -35.92 14.35
N THR A 451 -6.56 -35.18 15.45
CA THR A 451 -5.47 -35.23 16.44
C THR A 451 -5.60 -36.50 17.28
N ASN A 452 -4.57 -37.31 17.33
CA ASN A 452 -4.49 -38.36 18.34
C ASN A 452 -4.48 -37.71 19.73
N SER A 453 -5.31 -38.24 20.64
CA SER A 453 -5.56 -37.73 21.98
C SER A 453 -4.29 -37.26 22.69
N GLY A 454 -4.22 -35.95 22.98
CA GLY A 454 -3.18 -35.33 23.82
C GLY A 454 -1.89 -34.91 23.14
N LYS A 455 -1.70 -35.12 21.83
CA LYS A 455 -0.53 -34.65 21.09
C LYS A 455 -0.98 -33.79 19.90
N ASN A 456 -0.47 -32.57 19.79
CA ASN A 456 -0.72 -31.68 18.65
C ASN A 456 -0.09 -32.20 17.32
N VAL A 457 0.13 -33.51 17.20
CA VAL A 457 0.76 -34.17 16.05
C VAL A 457 -0.31 -34.91 15.28
N LEU A 458 -0.49 -34.57 14.03
CA LEU A 458 -1.35 -35.24 13.10
C LEU A 458 -0.52 -36.28 12.33
N LYS A 459 -0.84 -37.56 12.44
CA LYS A 459 -0.25 -38.60 11.60
C LYS A 459 -1.10 -38.77 10.35
N LEU A 460 -0.46 -38.76 9.21
CA LEU A 460 -1.07 -39.11 7.92
C LEU A 460 -0.88 -40.63 7.70
N GLU A 461 -1.85 -41.41 8.11
CA GLU A 461 -1.77 -42.88 8.01
C GLU A 461 -1.65 -43.40 6.55
N PHE A 462 -2.11 -42.61 5.58
CA PHE A 462 -2.02 -42.99 4.15
C PHE A 462 -0.69 -42.58 3.50
N LEU A 463 0.10 -41.72 4.14
CA LEU A 463 1.46 -41.33 3.69
C LEU A 463 2.48 -42.28 4.31
N ASN A 464 2.46 -43.50 3.90
CA ASN A 464 3.54 -44.45 4.21
C ASN A 464 4.76 -44.07 3.37
N LEU A 465 5.52 -43.09 3.87
CA LEU A 465 6.77 -42.70 3.25
C LEU A 465 7.79 -43.85 3.43
N GLU A 466 8.42 -44.22 2.35
CA GLU A 466 9.52 -45.21 2.36
C GLU A 466 10.73 -44.68 3.12
N LYS A 467 11.70 -45.52 3.46
CA LYS A 467 12.86 -45.14 4.29
C LYS A 467 13.61 -43.88 3.78
N ASP A 468 13.66 -43.70 2.45
CA ASP A 468 14.37 -42.62 1.77
C ASP A 468 13.42 -41.60 1.14
N GLU A 469 12.13 -41.71 1.41
CA GLU A 469 11.10 -40.81 0.90
C GLU A 469 10.81 -39.71 1.93
N TYR A 470 10.76 -38.47 1.44
CA TYR A 470 10.46 -37.30 2.27
C TYR A 470 9.64 -36.28 1.49
N LEU A 471 8.96 -35.39 2.21
CA LEU A 471 8.25 -34.28 1.63
C LEU A 471 9.23 -33.22 1.13
N GLU A 472 9.13 -32.89 -0.13
CA GLU A 472 9.96 -31.86 -0.77
C GLU A 472 9.26 -30.51 -0.82
N ASN A 473 7.95 -30.53 -1.11
CA ASN A 473 7.17 -29.34 -1.25
C ASN A 473 5.78 -29.47 -0.65
N CYS A 474 5.19 -28.33 -0.30
CA CYS A 474 3.82 -28.23 0.17
C CYS A 474 3.22 -26.93 -0.38
N SER A 475 2.23 -27.04 -1.26
CA SER A 475 1.56 -25.91 -1.88
C SER A 475 0.14 -25.72 -1.35
N ARG A 476 -0.30 -24.46 -1.29
CA ARG A 476 -1.66 -24.11 -0.85
C ARG A 476 -2.61 -24.13 -2.02
N LEU A 477 -3.79 -24.72 -1.82
CA LEU A 477 -4.87 -24.64 -2.80
C LEU A 477 -5.88 -23.51 -2.53
N GLU A 478 -5.62 -22.67 -1.56
CA GLU A 478 -6.66 -22.16 -0.73
C GLU A 478 -7.07 -20.71 -0.72
N ASN A 479 -6.53 -19.78 -1.34
CA ASN A 479 -7.05 -18.40 -1.15
C ASN A 479 -8.37 -18.10 -1.89
N TYR A 480 -9.13 -19.11 -2.36
CA TYR A 480 -10.08 -18.90 -3.46
C TYR A 480 -11.45 -19.53 -3.29
N ILE A 481 -11.80 -19.94 -2.07
CA ILE A 481 -13.13 -20.48 -1.76
C ILE A 481 -14.12 -19.40 -1.31
N ASN A 482 -13.63 -18.20 -0.96
CA ASN A 482 -14.48 -17.07 -0.55
C ASN A 482 -14.66 -16.06 -1.66
#